data_02c2153178baff99ca0e7b5856e16622
#
_entry.id   02c2153178baff99ca0e7b5856e16622
#
_cell.length_a   1.000
_cell.length_b   1.000
_cell.length_c   1.000
_cell.angle_alpha   90.00
_cell.angle_beta   90.00
_cell.angle_gamma   90.00
#
_symmetry.space_group_name_H-M   'P 1'
#
loop_
_entity.id
_entity.type
_entity.pdbx_description
1 polymer ?
#
loop_
_entity_poly.entity_id
_entity_poly.type
_entity_poly.pdbx_seq_one_letter_code
_entity_poly.pdbx_strand_id
1 'polypeptide(L)'
;YANVNPLVVVLTVNFVTSLMKKHTALTSMTIGMFIMPISALCMASGNMLDANSTYLGMHPVALMMVVGIVFQGLAETFISPRFLEYFSLQAPKGEEGLYLGFSHLHSFLSSVVGFGLSGFLLSKYCPEPTLFATHEEWLAASANAHYIWYCFGGIALISAFALIIYGQVVKRIDAKKQA
;
A
#
# COMPACT_ATOMS: atom_id res chain seq x y z
N TYR A 1 5.91 -9.71 12.57
CA TYR A 1 5.63 -9.06 11.28
C TYR A 1 5.16 -7.61 11.45
N ALA A 2 4.29 -7.31 12.44
CA ALA A 2 3.70 -5.97 12.63
C ALA A 2 4.72 -4.82 12.77
N ASN A 3 5.91 -5.10 13.30
CA ASN A 3 6.96 -4.09 13.52
C ASN A 3 7.88 -3.88 12.32
N VAL A 4 7.78 -4.69 11.27
CA VAL A 4 8.65 -4.57 10.08
C VAL A 4 8.37 -3.28 9.33
N ASN A 5 7.09 -2.95 9.09
CA ASN A 5 6.71 -1.72 8.39
C ASN A 5 7.20 -0.44 9.10
N PRO A 6 6.90 -0.20 10.41
CA PRO A 6 7.41 0.96 11.12
C PRO A 6 8.94 1.05 11.13
N LEU A 7 9.62 -0.09 11.26
CA LEU A 7 11.09 -0.12 11.22
C LEU A 7 11.63 0.36 9.87
N VAL A 8 11.08 -0.13 8.76
CA VAL A 8 11.46 0.29 7.41
C VAL A 8 11.22 1.79 7.23
N VAL A 9 10.05 2.29 7.65
CA VAL A 9 9.72 3.72 7.56
C VAL A 9 10.74 4.56 8.32
N VAL A 10 11.03 4.23 9.57
CA VAL A 10 11.99 4.98 10.39
C VAL A 10 13.40 4.99 9.78
N LEU A 11 13.86 3.86 9.26
CA LEU A 11 15.19 3.74 8.67
C LEU A 11 15.31 4.46 7.32
N THR A 12 14.24 4.55 6.54
CA THR A 12 14.29 5.06 5.15
C THR A 12 13.77 6.48 4.99
N VAL A 13 12.97 7.02 5.94
CA VAL A 13 12.32 8.33 5.80
C VAL A 13 13.30 9.47 5.50
N ASN A 14 14.40 9.54 6.21
CA ASN A 14 15.40 10.61 6.01
C ASN A 14 16.07 10.51 4.64
N PHE A 15 16.38 9.29 4.20
CA PHE A 15 16.96 9.03 2.88
C PHE A 15 16.01 9.41 1.76
N VAL A 16 14.76 8.91 1.82
CA VAL A 16 13.73 9.18 0.81
C VAL A 16 13.37 10.67 0.78
N THR A 17 13.24 11.32 1.94
CA THR A 17 12.96 12.76 2.01
C THR A 17 14.10 13.56 1.35
N SER A 18 15.36 13.21 1.59
CA SER A 18 16.52 13.84 0.95
C SER A 18 16.51 13.63 -0.57
N LEU A 19 16.22 12.42 -1.02
CA LEU A 19 16.14 12.06 -2.45
C LEU A 19 15.03 12.85 -3.16
N MET A 20 13.88 12.99 -2.52
CA MET A 20 12.70 13.64 -3.09
C MET A 20 12.65 15.15 -2.86
N LYS A 21 13.65 15.75 -2.23
CA LYS A 21 13.67 17.18 -1.88
C LYS A 21 13.47 18.13 -3.07
N LYS A 22 13.92 17.73 -4.26
CA LYS A 22 13.81 18.52 -5.51
C LYS A 22 12.56 18.18 -6.34
N HIS A 23 11.76 17.22 -5.92
CA HIS A 23 10.59 16.76 -6.65
C HIS A 23 9.30 17.25 -5.98
N THR A 24 8.24 17.39 -6.77
CA THR A 24 6.92 17.78 -6.25
C THR A 24 6.35 16.67 -5.38
N ALA A 25 5.47 17.04 -4.44
CA ALA A 25 4.77 16.08 -3.59
C ALA A 25 4.05 15.00 -4.42
N LEU A 26 3.34 15.39 -5.49
CA LEU A 26 2.66 14.47 -6.40
C LEU A 26 3.61 13.47 -7.08
N THR A 27 4.81 13.91 -7.46
CA THR A 27 5.81 13.01 -8.07
C THR A 27 6.28 11.95 -7.08
N SER A 28 6.59 12.35 -5.84
CA SER A 28 6.98 11.41 -4.79
C SER A 28 5.87 10.40 -4.49
N MET A 29 4.64 10.87 -4.31
CA MET A 29 3.49 10.01 -4.08
C MET A 29 3.26 9.02 -5.22
N THR A 30 3.43 9.46 -6.48
CA THR A 30 3.31 8.59 -7.65
C THR A 30 4.35 7.47 -7.64
N ILE A 31 5.59 7.77 -7.28
CA ILE A 31 6.65 6.74 -7.14
C ILE A 31 6.25 5.72 -6.07
N GLY A 32 5.83 6.17 -4.89
CA GLY A 32 5.36 5.30 -3.82
C GLY A 32 4.20 4.41 -4.25
N MET A 33 3.22 4.98 -4.99
CA MET A 33 2.07 4.24 -5.51
C MET A 33 2.46 3.14 -6.52
N PHE A 34 3.57 3.26 -7.24
CA PHE A 34 4.10 2.18 -8.10
C PHE A 34 4.89 1.12 -7.32
N ILE A 35 5.40 1.44 -6.14
CA ILE A 35 6.03 0.45 -5.27
C ILE A 35 4.99 -0.46 -4.59
N MET A 36 3.78 0.04 -4.31
CA MET A 36 2.70 -0.74 -3.68
C MET A 36 2.33 -2.04 -4.42
N PRO A 37 2.12 -2.06 -5.75
CA PRO A 37 1.87 -3.31 -6.47
C PRO A 37 3.01 -4.31 -6.36
N ILE A 38 4.27 -3.83 -6.31
CA ILE A 38 5.44 -4.71 -6.12
C ILE A 38 5.36 -5.41 -4.77
N SER A 39 4.99 -4.69 -3.71
CA SER A 39 4.72 -5.27 -2.38
C SER A 39 3.69 -6.41 -2.46
N ALA A 40 2.54 -6.13 -3.09
CA ALA A 40 1.47 -7.12 -3.22
C ALA A 40 1.90 -8.34 -4.04
N LEU A 41 2.66 -8.15 -5.12
CA LEU A 41 3.19 -9.24 -5.94
C LEU A 41 4.22 -10.08 -5.16
N CYS A 42 5.07 -9.46 -4.35
CA CYS A 42 5.96 -10.19 -3.45
C CYS A 42 5.17 -11.08 -2.49
N MET A 43 4.12 -10.55 -1.85
CA MET A 43 3.28 -11.32 -0.94
C MET A 43 2.57 -12.48 -1.65
N ALA A 44 2.09 -12.26 -2.89
CA ALA A 44 1.47 -13.31 -3.70
C ALA A 44 2.45 -14.42 -4.09
N SER A 45 3.71 -14.07 -4.37
CA SER A 45 4.73 -15.00 -4.88
C SER A 45 5.18 -16.06 -3.87
N GLY A 46 4.87 -15.89 -2.58
CA GLY A 46 5.16 -16.90 -1.57
C GLY A 46 4.56 -18.27 -1.88
N ASN A 47 3.45 -18.31 -2.59
CA ASN A 47 2.79 -19.54 -3.02
C ASN A 47 3.47 -20.22 -4.24
N MET A 48 4.41 -19.55 -4.90
CA MET A 48 5.17 -20.10 -6.04
C MET A 48 6.45 -20.80 -5.61
N LEU A 49 6.86 -20.63 -4.36
CA LEU A 49 8.05 -21.26 -3.79
C LEU A 49 7.71 -22.64 -3.21
N ASP A 50 8.70 -23.52 -3.18
CA ASP A 50 8.51 -24.86 -2.61
C ASP A 50 8.15 -24.79 -1.13
N ALA A 51 6.94 -25.21 -0.79
CA ALA A 51 6.40 -25.18 0.56
C ALA A 51 7.16 -26.07 1.55
N ASN A 52 7.87 -27.08 1.06
CA ASN A 52 8.67 -28.00 1.89
C ASN A 52 10.06 -27.45 2.23
N SER A 53 10.46 -26.37 1.57
CA SER A 53 11.76 -25.72 1.79
C SER A 53 11.65 -24.60 2.82
N THR A 54 12.68 -24.43 3.63
CA THR A 54 12.81 -23.27 4.51
C THR A 54 13.88 -22.32 3.97
N TYR A 55 13.56 -21.06 3.89
CA TYR A 55 14.46 -19.99 3.45
C TYR A 55 14.75 -19.06 4.64
N LEU A 56 16.02 -18.92 5.00
CA LEU A 56 16.43 -18.15 6.19
C LEU A 56 15.74 -18.61 7.48
N GLY A 57 15.42 -19.92 7.59
CA GLY A 57 14.70 -20.48 8.74
C GLY A 57 13.21 -20.16 8.79
N MET A 58 12.64 -19.60 7.72
CA MET A 58 11.21 -19.25 7.62
C MET A 58 10.54 -20.02 6.48
N HIS A 59 9.23 -20.25 6.65
CA HIS A 59 8.38 -20.77 5.58
C HIS A 59 8.35 -19.76 4.40
N PRO A 60 8.34 -20.20 3.12
CA PRO A 60 8.38 -19.32 1.96
C PRO A 60 7.34 -18.20 1.96
N VAL A 61 6.11 -18.52 2.29
CA VAL A 61 5.02 -17.54 2.39
C VAL A 61 5.34 -16.47 3.44
N ALA A 62 5.86 -16.87 4.61
CA ALA A 62 6.23 -15.95 5.67
C ALA A 62 7.39 -15.02 5.25
N LEU A 63 8.39 -15.56 4.56
CA LEU A 63 9.51 -14.78 4.03
C LEU A 63 9.01 -13.74 3.01
N MET A 64 8.21 -14.17 2.03
CA MET A 64 7.70 -13.27 0.99
C MET A 64 6.71 -12.23 1.54
N MET A 65 5.98 -12.54 2.61
CA MET A 65 5.23 -11.54 3.36
C MET A 65 6.14 -10.49 3.99
N VAL A 66 7.25 -10.88 4.62
CA VAL A 66 8.22 -9.91 5.18
C VAL A 66 8.79 -9.03 4.07
N VAL A 67 9.21 -9.61 2.95
CA VAL A 67 9.71 -8.86 1.79
C VAL A 67 8.66 -7.88 1.26
N GLY A 68 7.42 -8.32 1.12
CA GLY A 68 6.32 -7.46 0.71
C GLY A 68 6.08 -6.30 1.70
N ILE A 69 6.10 -6.56 3.01
CA ILE A 69 5.96 -5.52 4.05
C ILE A 69 7.13 -4.51 3.98
N VAL A 70 8.33 -4.92 3.64
CA VAL A 70 9.47 -4.01 3.43
C VAL A 70 9.18 -3.06 2.26
N PHE A 71 8.70 -3.56 1.12
CA PHE A 71 8.30 -2.72 -0.01
C PHE A 71 7.12 -1.81 0.34
N GLN A 72 6.16 -2.29 1.14
CA GLN A 72 5.04 -1.48 1.63
C GLN A 72 5.54 -0.32 2.49
N GLY A 73 6.41 -0.56 3.46
CA GLY A 73 7.00 0.48 4.30
C GLY A 73 7.81 1.50 3.48
N LEU A 74 8.55 1.03 2.47
CA LEU A 74 9.26 1.90 1.54
C LEU A 74 8.28 2.79 0.76
N ALA A 75 7.21 2.22 0.19
CA ALA A 75 6.16 2.97 -0.51
C ALA A 75 5.52 4.03 0.39
N GLU A 76 5.20 3.66 1.63
CA GLU A 76 4.64 4.57 2.63
C GLU A 76 5.56 5.75 2.91
N THR A 77 6.87 5.54 2.95
CA THR A 77 7.86 6.60 3.14
C THR A 77 7.85 7.64 2.01
N PHE A 78 7.54 7.23 0.77
CA PHE A 78 7.35 8.15 -0.35
C PHE A 78 6.02 8.88 -0.32
N ILE A 79 4.97 8.27 0.23
CA ILE A 79 3.59 8.78 0.16
C ILE A 79 3.26 9.66 1.35
N SER A 80 3.39 9.12 2.58
CA SER A 80 2.79 9.74 3.78
C SER A 80 3.30 11.15 4.09
N PRO A 81 4.62 11.45 4.10
CA PRO A 81 5.10 12.81 4.37
C PRO A 81 4.64 13.80 3.28
N ARG A 82 4.65 13.37 2.02
CA ARG A 82 4.30 14.20 0.88
C ARG A 82 2.81 14.43 0.73
N PHE A 83 2.01 13.48 1.18
CA PHE A 83 0.56 13.64 1.26
C PHE A 83 0.18 14.76 2.23
N LEU A 84 0.74 14.75 3.44
CA LEU A 84 0.50 15.80 4.43
C LEU A 84 1.01 17.17 3.95
N GLU A 85 2.20 17.22 3.35
CA GLU A 85 2.75 18.43 2.74
C GLU A 85 1.81 18.98 1.66
N TYR A 86 1.30 18.12 0.78
CA TYR A 86 0.40 18.53 -0.30
C TYR A 86 -0.86 19.20 0.25
N PHE A 87 -1.50 18.63 1.26
CA PHE A 87 -2.70 19.22 1.87
C PHE A 87 -2.40 20.50 2.64
N SER A 88 -1.29 20.56 3.35
CA SER A 88 -0.86 21.77 4.05
C SER A 88 -0.64 22.95 3.09
N LEU A 89 -0.03 22.68 1.92
CA LEU A 89 0.21 23.71 0.89
C LEU A 89 -1.06 24.19 0.16
N GLN A 90 -2.15 23.43 0.23
CA GLN A 90 -3.45 23.83 -0.34
C GLN A 90 -4.27 24.70 0.62
N ALA A 91 -3.90 24.75 1.88
CA ALA A 91 -4.65 25.46 2.91
C ALA A 91 -4.44 26.97 2.80
N PRO A 92 -5.49 27.79 3.03
CA PRO A 92 -5.34 29.21 3.30
C PRO A 92 -4.47 29.45 4.54
N LYS A 93 -3.81 30.60 4.61
CA LYS A 93 -2.97 30.95 5.76
C LYS A 93 -3.77 30.93 7.07
N GLY A 94 -3.31 30.14 8.03
CA GLY A 94 -3.93 29.99 9.34
C GLY A 94 -4.97 28.85 9.43
N GLU A 95 -5.28 28.17 8.32
CA GLU A 95 -6.22 27.05 8.28
C GLU A 95 -5.54 25.70 8.01
N GLU A 96 -4.19 25.63 8.07
CA GLU A 96 -3.41 24.43 7.77
C GLU A 96 -3.84 23.23 8.62
N GLY A 97 -4.14 23.47 9.91
CA GLY A 97 -4.60 22.43 10.83
C GLY A 97 -5.97 21.86 10.44
N LEU A 98 -6.89 22.69 9.94
CA LEU A 98 -8.20 22.25 9.47
C LEU A 98 -8.06 21.37 8.23
N TYR A 99 -7.24 21.79 7.25
CA TYR A 99 -6.99 21.01 6.03
C TYR A 99 -6.30 19.70 6.32
N LEU A 100 -5.33 19.66 7.25
CA LEU A 100 -4.72 18.42 7.72
C LEU A 100 -5.74 17.50 8.40
N GLY A 101 -6.65 18.05 9.20
CA GLY A 101 -7.76 17.29 9.78
C GLY A 101 -8.65 16.65 8.70
N PHE A 102 -9.05 17.42 7.69
CA PHE A 102 -9.81 16.89 6.56
C PHE A 102 -9.04 15.85 5.74
N SER A 103 -7.71 15.98 5.63
CA SER A 103 -6.92 15.00 4.94
C SER A 103 -7.02 13.60 5.54
N HIS A 104 -7.27 13.48 6.86
CA HIS A 104 -7.47 12.20 7.52
C HIS A 104 -8.85 11.56 7.28
N LEU A 105 -9.82 12.30 6.73
CA LEU A 105 -11.13 11.74 6.39
C LEU A 105 -11.02 10.61 5.35
N HIS A 106 -10.05 10.69 4.42
CA HIS A 106 -9.79 9.62 3.47
C HIS A 106 -9.42 8.31 4.17
N SER A 107 -8.66 8.36 5.29
CA SER A 107 -8.28 7.17 6.04
C SER A 107 -9.48 6.46 6.63
N PHE A 108 -10.45 7.22 7.15
CA PHE A 108 -11.72 6.66 7.62
C PHE A 108 -12.49 5.95 6.50
N LEU A 109 -12.70 6.64 5.37
CA LEU A 109 -13.42 6.07 4.23
C LEU A 109 -12.69 4.83 3.66
N SER A 110 -11.36 4.90 3.53
CA SER A 110 -10.54 3.78 3.07
C SER A 110 -10.61 2.59 4.02
N SER A 111 -10.66 2.84 5.32
CA SER A 111 -10.79 1.77 6.33
C SER A 111 -12.14 1.05 6.20
N VAL A 112 -13.24 1.79 6.09
CA VAL A 112 -14.58 1.19 5.95
C VAL A 112 -14.65 0.31 4.69
N VAL A 113 -14.23 0.84 3.54
CA VAL A 113 -14.22 0.08 2.27
C VAL A 113 -13.21 -1.06 2.32
N GLY A 114 -12.01 -0.81 2.85
CA GLY A 114 -10.93 -1.78 2.94
C GLY A 114 -11.26 -2.96 3.85
N PHE A 115 -11.85 -2.74 5.01
CA PHE A 115 -12.31 -3.82 5.90
C PHE A 115 -13.41 -4.67 5.25
N GLY A 116 -14.39 -4.03 4.60
CA GLY A 116 -15.43 -4.74 3.88
C GLY A 116 -14.88 -5.61 2.75
N LEU A 117 -13.99 -5.05 1.93
CA LEU A 117 -13.33 -5.78 0.84
C LEU A 117 -12.43 -6.90 1.38
N SER A 118 -11.62 -6.62 2.41
CA SER A 118 -10.76 -7.62 3.04
C SER A 118 -11.57 -8.78 3.60
N GLY A 119 -12.65 -8.51 4.32
CA GLY A 119 -13.54 -9.54 4.85
C GLY A 119 -14.15 -10.40 3.76
N PHE A 120 -14.61 -9.79 2.67
CA PHE A 120 -15.14 -10.52 1.51
C PHE A 120 -14.05 -11.40 0.85
N LEU A 121 -12.87 -10.87 0.61
CA LEU A 121 -11.78 -11.62 -0.02
C LEU A 121 -11.28 -12.76 0.88
N LEU A 122 -11.18 -12.53 2.20
CA LEU A 122 -10.80 -13.56 3.16
C LEU A 122 -11.84 -14.67 3.20
N SER A 123 -13.13 -14.35 3.32
CA SER A 123 -14.16 -15.38 3.34
C SER A 123 -14.22 -16.23 2.06
N LYS A 124 -13.82 -15.64 0.93
CA LYS A 124 -13.81 -16.33 -0.37
C LYS A 124 -12.56 -17.16 -0.62
N TYR A 125 -11.38 -16.66 -0.27
CA TYR A 125 -10.10 -17.25 -0.66
C TYR A 125 -9.27 -17.82 0.50
N CYS A 126 -9.62 -17.49 1.73
CA CYS A 126 -8.97 -17.99 2.94
C CYS A 126 -9.99 -18.06 4.09
N PRO A 127 -11.02 -18.95 3.96
CA PRO A 127 -12.06 -19.08 4.98
C PRO A 127 -11.49 -19.57 6.31
N GLU A 128 -12.23 -19.35 7.40
CA GLU A 128 -11.80 -19.74 8.72
C GLU A 128 -11.62 -21.27 8.85
N PRO A 129 -10.52 -21.75 9.46
CA PRO A 129 -10.26 -23.17 9.65
C PRO A 129 -11.38 -23.90 10.42
N THR A 130 -12.07 -23.21 11.31
CA THR A 130 -13.16 -23.76 12.14
C THR A 130 -14.39 -24.19 11.35
N LEU A 131 -14.51 -23.78 10.08
CA LEU A 131 -15.61 -24.13 9.18
C LEU A 131 -15.42 -25.51 8.51
N PHE A 132 -14.25 -26.13 8.66
CA PHE A 132 -13.87 -27.37 7.99
C PHE A 132 -13.66 -28.51 9.01
N ALA A 133 -14.02 -29.72 8.60
CA ALA A 133 -13.87 -30.90 9.45
C ALA A 133 -12.41 -31.35 9.57
N THR A 134 -11.61 -31.13 8.53
CA THR A 134 -10.20 -31.52 8.48
C THR A 134 -9.30 -30.35 8.03
N HIS A 135 -8.02 -30.42 8.44
CA HIS A 135 -7.01 -29.45 8.01
C HIS A 135 -6.76 -29.53 6.49
N GLU A 136 -6.88 -30.71 5.89
CA GLU A 136 -6.70 -30.90 4.45
C GLU A 136 -7.79 -30.22 3.63
N GLU A 137 -9.05 -30.29 4.07
CA GLU A 137 -10.15 -29.56 3.43
C GLU A 137 -9.95 -28.04 3.49
N TRP A 138 -9.47 -27.52 4.63
CA TRP A 138 -9.16 -26.09 4.76
C TRP A 138 -7.99 -25.69 3.85
N LEU A 139 -6.93 -26.49 3.75
CA LEU A 139 -5.82 -26.21 2.83
C LEU A 139 -6.26 -26.18 1.38
N ALA A 140 -7.12 -27.12 0.97
CA ALA A 140 -7.71 -27.13 -0.38
C ALA A 140 -8.55 -25.88 -0.65
N ALA A 141 -9.40 -25.47 0.29
CA ALA A 141 -10.22 -24.26 0.19
C ALA A 141 -9.37 -22.97 0.14
N SER A 142 -8.22 -22.97 0.81
CA SER A 142 -7.30 -21.82 0.90
C SER A 142 -6.20 -21.82 -0.17
N ALA A 143 -6.18 -22.79 -1.08
CA ALA A 143 -5.14 -22.92 -2.12
C ALA A 143 -4.98 -21.64 -2.97
N ASN A 144 -6.03 -20.86 -3.13
CA ASN A 144 -6.06 -19.63 -3.90
C ASN A 144 -5.95 -18.34 -3.05
N ALA A 145 -5.50 -18.43 -1.81
CA ALA A 145 -5.37 -17.27 -0.91
C ALA A 145 -4.47 -16.16 -1.47
N HIS A 146 -3.51 -16.50 -2.33
CA HIS A 146 -2.65 -15.53 -3.01
C HIS A 146 -3.40 -14.57 -3.95
N TYR A 147 -4.63 -14.90 -4.41
CA TYR A 147 -5.45 -14.00 -5.22
C TYR A 147 -5.87 -12.74 -4.46
N ILE A 148 -5.90 -12.77 -3.12
CA ILE A 148 -6.15 -11.59 -2.29
C ILE A 148 -5.12 -10.52 -2.62
N TRP A 149 -3.85 -10.90 -2.71
CA TRP A 149 -2.75 -9.98 -3.00
C TRP A 149 -2.78 -9.46 -4.43
N TYR A 150 -3.19 -10.29 -5.41
CA TYR A 150 -3.40 -9.81 -6.78
C TYR A 150 -4.53 -8.78 -6.87
N CYS A 151 -5.61 -8.95 -6.12
CA CYS A 151 -6.67 -7.94 -6.04
C CYS A 151 -6.14 -6.61 -5.49
N PHE A 152 -5.40 -6.64 -4.37
CA PHE A 152 -4.81 -5.42 -3.80
C PHE A 152 -3.74 -4.81 -4.70
N GLY A 153 -2.94 -5.62 -5.38
CA GLY A 153 -1.97 -5.15 -6.38
C GLY A 153 -2.66 -4.44 -7.56
N GLY A 154 -3.78 -4.98 -8.04
CA GLY A 154 -4.60 -4.36 -9.09
C GLY A 154 -5.18 -3.01 -8.66
N ILE A 155 -5.73 -2.92 -7.44
CA ILE A 155 -6.23 -1.67 -6.88
C ILE A 155 -5.11 -0.63 -6.77
N ALA A 156 -3.93 -1.04 -6.30
CA ALA A 156 -2.78 -0.15 -6.18
C ALA A 156 -2.31 0.38 -7.56
N LEU A 157 -2.30 -0.47 -8.59
CA LEU A 157 -1.99 -0.06 -9.98
C LEU A 157 -3.01 0.95 -10.50
N ILE A 158 -4.30 0.68 -10.36
CA ILE A 158 -5.36 1.61 -10.78
C ILE A 158 -5.19 2.95 -10.07
N SER A 159 -4.92 2.93 -8.78
CA SER A 159 -4.69 4.14 -7.98
C SER A 159 -3.45 4.91 -8.43
N ALA A 160 -2.35 4.23 -8.80
CA ALA A 160 -1.15 4.85 -9.33
C ALA A 160 -1.43 5.59 -10.66
N PHE A 161 -2.17 4.97 -11.57
CA PHE A 161 -2.58 5.61 -12.82
C PHE A 161 -3.53 6.78 -12.59
N ALA A 162 -4.50 6.63 -11.68
CA ALA A 162 -5.40 7.72 -11.31
C ALA A 162 -4.64 8.94 -10.77
N LEU A 163 -3.59 8.71 -9.96
CA LEU A 163 -2.75 9.79 -9.44
C LEU A 163 -1.94 10.50 -10.54
N ILE A 164 -1.47 9.77 -11.57
CA ILE A 164 -0.82 10.37 -12.74
C ILE A 164 -1.80 11.28 -13.48
N ILE A 165 -3.01 10.80 -13.76
CA ILE A 165 -4.04 11.57 -14.45
C ILE A 165 -4.37 12.82 -13.65
N TYR A 166 -4.57 12.69 -12.34
CA TYR A 166 -4.80 13.82 -11.44
C TYR A 166 -3.66 14.84 -11.52
N GLY A 167 -2.41 14.41 -11.44
CA GLY A 167 -1.24 15.28 -11.54
C GLY A 167 -1.16 16.04 -12.88
N GLN A 168 -1.55 15.40 -13.99
CA GLN A 168 -1.63 16.06 -15.30
C GLN A 168 -2.74 17.11 -15.36
N VAL A 169 -3.91 16.81 -14.78
CA VAL A 169 -5.04 17.75 -14.71
C VAL A 169 -4.66 18.98 -13.88
N VAL A 170 -4.07 18.79 -12.70
CA VAL A 170 -3.61 19.90 -11.85
C VAL A 170 -2.62 20.80 -12.60
N LYS A 171 -1.60 20.22 -13.24
CA LYS A 171 -0.64 21.01 -14.05
C LYS A 171 -1.29 21.83 -15.16
N ARG A 172 -2.32 21.29 -15.83
CA ARG A 172 -3.05 22.01 -16.87
C ARG A 172 -3.88 23.18 -16.31
N ILE A 173 -4.48 22.99 -15.14
CA ILE A 173 -5.26 24.02 -14.47
C ILE A 173 -4.34 25.16 -14.04
N ASP A 174 -3.20 24.85 -13.43
CA ASP A 174 -2.25 25.84 -12.96
C ASP A 174 -1.63 26.64 -14.13
N ALA A 175 -1.32 25.99 -15.24
CA ALA A 175 -0.85 26.67 -16.44
C ALA A 175 -1.89 27.67 -17.02
N LYS A 176 -3.19 27.34 -16.95
CA LYS A 176 -4.27 28.24 -17.39
C LYS A 176 -4.51 29.43 -16.46
N LYS A 177 -4.13 29.34 -15.18
CA LYS A 177 -4.24 30.45 -14.22
C LYS A 177 -3.09 31.46 -14.35
N GLN A 178 -1.99 31.06 -14.96
CA GLN A 178 -0.79 31.87 -15.14
C GLN A 178 -0.76 32.58 -16.53
N ALA A 179 -1.61 32.16 -17.45
CA ALA A 179 -1.82 32.77 -18.78
C ALA A 179 -2.95 33.81 -18.77
#